data_d7ce0e65d2c055cc2787bd4a85322950
#
_entry.id   d7ce0e65d2c055cc2787bd4a85322950
#
_cell.length_a   1.000
_cell.length_b   1.000
_cell.length_c   1.000
_cell.angle_alpha   90.00
_cell.angle_beta   90.00
_cell.angle_gamma   90.00
#
_symmetry.space_group_name_H-M   'P 1'
#
loop_
_entity.id
_entity.type
_entity.pdbx_description
1 polymer ?
#
loop_
_entity_poly.entity_id
_entity_poly.type
_entity_poly.pdbx_seq_one_letter_code
_entity_poly.pdbx_strand_id
1 'polypeptide(L)'
;MPPKKDIPNLLIDAALKLAAERDWHDVTLIDIATEAGVSVAECYDHCNSKGDLLRRFVKRVDREVLADIDSEDFNEPGHDRLIAVIMARFDILSDYRPALRSIINAGGDLGPADGLRAIKTHFGAMRWMLEAAGFQTSGLHGSMRVAGLTAV
;
A
#
# COMPACT_ATOMS: atom_id res chain seq x y z
N MET A 1 6.02 30.95 3.24
CA MET A 1 6.81 29.74 2.95
C MET A 1 6.08 28.95 1.88
N PRO A 2 6.68 28.61 0.75
CA PRO A 2 6.05 27.72 -0.18
C PRO A 2 5.77 26.39 0.53
N PRO A 3 4.64 25.69 0.23
CA PRO A 3 4.34 24.40 0.84
C PRO A 3 5.47 23.42 0.53
N LYS A 4 5.95 22.72 1.56
CA LYS A 4 7.01 21.72 1.41
C LYS A 4 6.51 20.66 0.42
N LYS A 5 7.23 20.52 -0.69
CA LYS A 5 6.89 19.56 -1.74
C LYS A 5 6.85 18.15 -1.12
N ASP A 6 5.73 17.46 -1.22
CA ASP A 6 5.57 16.10 -0.68
C ASP A 6 6.18 15.10 -1.68
N ILE A 7 7.51 15.08 -1.71
CA ILE A 7 8.29 14.26 -2.63
C ILE A 7 7.90 12.78 -2.57
N PRO A 8 7.75 12.15 -1.39
CA PRO A 8 7.33 10.76 -1.32
C PRO A 8 6.02 10.47 -2.06
N ASN A 9 5.00 11.31 -1.89
CA ASN A 9 3.73 11.11 -2.60
C ASN A 9 3.84 11.39 -4.09
N LEU A 10 4.60 12.40 -4.51
CA LEU A 10 4.87 12.67 -5.93
C LEU A 10 5.55 11.47 -6.62
N LEU A 11 6.51 10.82 -5.97
CA LEU A 11 7.17 9.63 -6.49
C LEU A 11 6.23 8.43 -6.60
N ILE A 12 5.33 8.23 -5.62
CA ILE A 12 4.32 7.18 -5.66
C ILE A 12 3.35 7.41 -6.84
N ASP A 13 2.84 8.63 -6.99
CA ASP A 13 1.89 8.96 -8.05
C ASP A 13 2.52 8.81 -9.45
N ALA A 14 3.77 9.24 -9.61
CA ALA A 14 4.54 9.06 -10.84
C ALA A 14 4.77 7.58 -11.16
N ALA A 15 5.13 6.78 -10.15
CA ALA A 15 5.33 5.34 -10.31
C ALA A 15 4.05 4.62 -10.77
N LEU A 16 2.91 4.94 -10.17
CA LEU A 16 1.61 4.35 -10.53
C LEU A 16 1.16 4.79 -11.92
N LYS A 17 1.37 6.06 -12.28
CA LYS A 17 1.08 6.56 -13.63
C LYS A 17 1.89 5.82 -14.68
N LEU A 18 3.20 5.73 -14.51
CA LEU A 18 4.07 5.02 -15.44
C LEU A 18 3.73 3.53 -15.53
N ALA A 19 3.40 2.88 -14.41
CA ALA A 19 2.97 1.48 -14.39
C ALA A 19 1.64 1.24 -15.13
N ALA A 20 0.75 2.24 -15.19
CA ALA A 20 -0.49 2.15 -15.95
C ALA A 20 -0.27 2.33 -17.46
N GLU A 21 0.76 3.04 -17.87
CA GLU A 21 1.04 3.40 -19.27
C GLU A 21 1.98 2.41 -19.97
N ARG A 22 2.87 1.72 -19.25
CA ARG A 22 3.86 0.79 -19.80
C ARG A 22 4.18 -0.34 -18.83
N ASP A 23 4.94 -1.34 -19.31
CA ASP A 23 5.35 -2.49 -18.50
C ASP A 23 6.19 -2.01 -17.30
N TRP A 24 5.80 -2.47 -16.11
CA TRP A 24 6.50 -2.11 -14.86
C TRP A 24 7.95 -2.56 -14.84
N HIS A 25 8.28 -3.65 -15.55
CA HIS A 25 9.67 -4.12 -15.66
C HIS A 25 10.57 -3.05 -16.28
N ASP A 26 10.08 -2.32 -17.28
CA ASP A 26 10.82 -1.30 -18.02
C ASP A 26 10.86 0.07 -17.33
N VAL A 27 10.07 0.27 -16.27
CA VAL A 27 10.06 1.52 -15.50
C VAL A 27 11.27 1.58 -14.57
N THR A 28 12.07 2.65 -14.69
CA THR A 28 13.23 2.89 -13.84
C THR A 28 12.96 3.96 -12.77
N LEU A 29 13.78 4.01 -11.72
CA LEU A 29 13.70 5.10 -10.72
C LEU A 29 13.99 6.47 -11.32
N ILE A 30 14.79 6.53 -12.40
CA ILE A 30 15.09 7.78 -13.12
C ILE A 30 13.84 8.25 -13.88
N ASP A 31 13.09 7.33 -14.50
CA ASP A 31 11.82 7.66 -15.16
C ASP A 31 10.81 8.21 -14.13
N ILE A 32 10.73 7.56 -12.96
CA ILE A 32 9.84 7.98 -11.88
C ILE A 32 10.21 9.39 -11.37
N ALA A 33 11.51 9.66 -11.15
CA ALA A 33 11.98 10.98 -10.74
C ALA A 33 11.63 12.05 -11.77
N THR A 34 11.84 11.75 -13.06
CA THR A 34 11.51 12.64 -14.18
C THR A 34 10.01 12.93 -14.26
N GLU A 35 9.18 11.92 -14.17
CA GLU A 35 7.71 12.06 -14.19
C GLU A 35 7.21 12.85 -12.96
N ALA A 36 7.81 12.61 -11.80
CA ALA A 36 7.48 13.34 -10.56
C ALA A 36 7.97 14.81 -10.56
N GLY A 37 8.81 15.20 -11.52
CA GLY A 37 9.40 16.52 -11.57
C GLY A 37 10.32 16.80 -10.36
N VAL A 38 11.06 15.77 -9.93
CA VAL A 38 12.07 15.84 -8.87
C VAL A 38 13.45 15.46 -9.42
N SER A 39 14.51 15.97 -8.79
CA SER A 39 15.86 15.57 -9.17
C SER A 39 16.15 14.12 -8.79
N VAL A 40 17.10 13.48 -9.47
CA VAL A 40 17.55 12.12 -9.14
C VAL A 40 18.11 12.06 -7.71
N ALA A 41 18.75 13.11 -7.24
CA ALA A 41 19.26 13.21 -5.87
C ALA A 41 18.12 13.20 -4.85
N GLU A 42 17.08 14.02 -5.05
CA GLU A 42 15.90 14.02 -4.20
C GLU A 42 15.18 12.65 -4.23
N CYS A 43 15.09 12.01 -5.39
CA CYS A 43 14.54 10.66 -5.49
C CYS A 43 15.37 9.67 -4.65
N TYR A 44 16.68 9.72 -4.75
CA TYR A 44 17.60 8.87 -3.98
C TYR A 44 17.44 9.06 -2.47
N ASP A 45 17.27 10.30 -2.01
CA ASP A 45 17.09 10.62 -0.59
C ASP A 45 15.76 10.06 -0.02
N HIS A 46 14.74 9.89 -0.88
CA HIS A 46 13.40 9.50 -0.46
C HIS A 46 12.99 8.06 -0.85
N CYS A 47 13.75 7.38 -1.71
CA CYS A 47 13.37 6.10 -2.26
C CYS A 47 14.59 5.20 -2.52
N ASN A 48 14.58 3.99 -1.97
CA ASN A 48 15.68 3.03 -2.14
C ASN A 48 15.46 2.05 -3.30
N SER A 49 14.20 1.79 -3.66
CA SER A 49 13.84 0.82 -4.72
C SER A 49 12.40 1.04 -5.19
N LYS A 50 12.04 0.47 -6.34
CA LYS A 50 10.64 0.40 -6.80
C LYS A 50 9.77 -0.29 -5.75
N GLY A 51 10.25 -1.34 -5.12
CA GLY A 51 9.56 -2.04 -4.04
C GLY A 51 9.30 -1.16 -2.81
N ASP A 52 10.21 -0.21 -2.50
CA ASP A 52 9.99 0.77 -1.43
C ASP A 52 8.80 1.70 -1.74
N LEU A 53 8.68 2.17 -2.98
CA LEU A 53 7.54 2.98 -3.42
C LEU A 53 6.22 2.20 -3.32
N LEU A 54 6.21 0.94 -3.74
CA LEU A 54 5.02 0.09 -3.64
C LEU A 54 4.58 -0.13 -2.19
N ARG A 55 5.53 -0.36 -1.26
CA ARG A 55 5.20 -0.47 0.17
C ARG A 55 4.62 0.83 0.73
N ARG A 56 5.15 1.99 0.32
CA ARG A 56 4.62 3.30 0.73
C ARG A 56 3.23 3.54 0.15
N PHE A 57 2.98 3.11 -1.09
CA PHE A 57 1.66 3.16 -1.69
C PHE A 57 0.66 2.33 -0.89
N VAL A 58 0.97 1.07 -0.59
CA VAL A 58 0.10 0.20 0.24
C VAL A 58 -0.18 0.86 1.59
N LYS A 59 0.85 1.41 2.25
CA LYS A 59 0.67 2.12 3.52
C LYS A 59 -0.20 3.38 3.40
N ARG A 60 -0.15 4.07 2.26
CA ARG A 60 -1.03 5.21 1.96
C ARG A 60 -2.48 4.76 1.86
N VAL A 61 -2.75 3.69 1.11
CA VAL A 61 -4.09 3.07 1.00
C VAL A 61 -4.60 2.64 2.38
N ASP A 62 -3.79 1.93 3.16
CA ASP A 62 -4.19 1.47 4.49
C ASP A 62 -4.53 2.64 5.41
N ARG A 63 -3.77 3.75 5.35
CA ARG A 63 -4.04 4.96 6.13
C ARG A 63 -5.35 5.62 5.70
N GLU A 64 -5.63 5.66 4.42
CA GLU A 64 -6.87 6.22 3.87
C GLU A 64 -8.08 5.41 4.36
N VAL A 65 -8.03 4.08 4.25
CA VAL A 65 -9.07 3.19 4.80
C VAL A 65 -9.27 3.41 6.30
N LEU A 66 -8.18 3.51 7.07
CA LEU A 66 -8.28 3.67 8.52
C LEU A 66 -8.75 5.06 8.96
N ALA A 67 -8.55 6.09 8.12
CA ALA A 67 -9.03 7.45 8.40
C ALA A 67 -10.55 7.59 8.26
N ASP A 68 -11.19 6.74 7.47
CA ASP A 68 -12.64 6.77 7.25
C ASP A 68 -13.42 5.93 8.29
N ILE A 69 -12.73 5.26 9.20
CA ILE A 69 -13.39 4.49 10.26
C ILE A 69 -13.93 5.46 11.32
N ASP A 70 -15.24 5.52 11.45
CA ASP A 70 -15.91 6.34 12.47
C ASP A 70 -16.10 5.57 13.77
N SER A 71 -16.19 6.30 14.88
CA SER A 71 -16.48 5.74 16.22
C SER A 71 -17.87 5.09 16.28
N GLU A 72 -18.80 5.52 15.45
CA GLU A 72 -20.15 4.95 15.35
C GLU A 72 -20.13 3.54 14.76
N ASP A 73 -19.17 3.20 13.92
CA ASP A 73 -19.00 1.89 13.32
C ASP A 73 -18.75 0.79 14.36
N PHE A 74 -18.24 1.15 15.54
CA PHE A 74 -18.03 0.20 16.64
C PHE A 74 -19.30 -0.36 17.26
N ASN A 75 -20.48 0.17 16.92
CA ASN A 75 -21.77 -0.37 17.34
C ASN A 75 -22.23 -1.54 16.46
N GLU A 76 -21.62 -1.73 15.27
CA GLU A 76 -21.94 -2.81 14.39
C GLU A 76 -21.21 -4.13 14.75
N PRO A 77 -21.73 -5.30 14.33
CA PRO A 77 -21.03 -6.57 14.49
C PRO A 77 -19.64 -6.53 13.88
N GLY A 78 -18.65 -7.11 14.56
CA GLY A 78 -17.25 -7.09 14.08
C GLY A 78 -17.06 -7.70 12.69
N HIS A 79 -17.91 -8.67 12.30
CA HIS A 79 -17.89 -9.25 10.95
C HIS A 79 -18.26 -8.21 9.88
N ASP A 80 -19.29 -7.41 10.10
CA ASP A 80 -19.77 -6.41 9.13
C ASP A 80 -18.74 -5.28 9.01
N ARG A 81 -18.14 -4.85 10.12
CA ARG A 81 -17.02 -3.90 10.12
C ARG A 81 -15.82 -4.41 9.34
N LEU A 82 -15.47 -5.69 9.48
CA LEU A 82 -14.36 -6.28 8.73
C LEU A 82 -14.63 -6.26 7.22
N ILE A 83 -15.86 -6.62 6.82
CA ILE A 83 -16.27 -6.55 5.41
C ILE A 83 -16.18 -5.12 4.91
N ALA A 84 -16.69 -4.14 5.65
CA ALA A 84 -16.65 -2.73 5.27
C ALA A 84 -15.21 -2.23 5.06
N VAL A 85 -14.30 -2.55 5.98
CA VAL A 85 -12.86 -2.19 5.87
C VAL A 85 -12.21 -2.83 4.63
N ILE A 86 -12.50 -4.10 4.36
CA ILE A 86 -11.97 -4.80 3.18
C ILE A 86 -12.53 -4.19 1.89
N MET A 87 -13.84 -3.90 1.85
CA MET A 87 -14.48 -3.29 0.68
C MET A 87 -13.93 -1.89 0.41
N ALA A 88 -13.80 -1.05 1.43
CA ALA A 88 -13.20 0.28 1.31
C ALA A 88 -11.78 0.22 0.70
N ARG A 89 -10.98 -0.77 1.12
CA ARG A 89 -9.66 -1.00 0.54
C ARG A 89 -9.72 -1.38 -0.94
N PHE A 90 -10.66 -2.26 -1.32
CA PHE A 90 -10.83 -2.63 -2.73
C PHE A 90 -11.30 -1.46 -3.57
N ASP A 91 -12.18 -0.61 -3.06
CA ASP A 91 -12.66 0.58 -3.75
C ASP A 91 -11.50 1.52 -4.07
N ILE A 92 -10.66 1.85 -3.09
CA ILE A 92 -9.46 2.69 -3.30
C ILE A 92 -8.51 2.04 -4.31
N LEU A 93 -8.23 0.74 -4.20
CA LEU A 93 -7.33 0.04 -5.11
C LEU A 93 -7.88 -0.07 -6.53
N SER A 94 -9.21 -0.01 -6.70
CA SER A 94 -9.85 -0.10 -8.02
C SER A 94 -9.45 1.03 -8.96
N ASP A 95 -9.17 2.21 -8.44
CA ASP A 95 -8.72 3.38 -9.20
C ASP A 95 -7.32 3.16 -9.81
N TYR A 96 -6.52 2.28 -9.21
CA TYR A 96 -5.16 1.95 -9.64
C TYR A 96 -5.07 0.63 -10.41
N ARG A 97 -6.21 0.03 -10.81
CA ARG A 97 -6.26 -1.31 -11.46
C ARG A 97 -5.29 -1.49 -12.62
N PRO A 98 -5.13 -0.56 -13.60
CA PRO A 98 -4.18 -0.72 -14.70
C PRO A 98 -2.73 -0.83 -14.20
N ALA A 99 -2.33 0.06 -13.27
CA ALA A 99 -0.99 0.06 -12.68
C ALA A 99 -0.72 -1.23 -11.90
N LEU A 100 -1.67 -1.65 -11.07
CA LEU A 100 -1.55 -2.87 -10.26
C LEU A 100 -1.43 -4.12 -11.13
N ARG A 101 -2.17 -4.18 -12.24
CA ARG A 101 -2.06 -5.29 -13.21
C ARG A 101 -0.65 -5.39 -13.80
N SER A 102 -0.07 -4.26 -14.24
CA SER A 102 1.29 -4.20 -14.77
C SER A 102 2.32 -4.64 -13.73
N ILE A 103 2.21 -4.14 -12.50
CA ILE A 103 3.10 -4.47 -11.38
C ILE A 103 3.05 -5.97 -11.03
N ILE A 104 1.85 -6.54 -10.96
CA ILE A 104 1.65 -7.97 -10.64
C ILE A 104 2.21 -8.84 -11.76
N ASN A 105 1.94 -8.49 -13.03
CA ASN A 105 2.44 -9.24 -14.19
C ASN A 105 3.97 -9.23 -14.28
N ALA A 106 4.62 -8.15 -13.86
CA ALA A 106 6.08 -8.07 -13.79
C ALA A 106 6.69 -8.88 -12.63
N GLY A 107 5.86 -9.66 -11.90
CA GLY A 107 6.32 -10.44 -10.74
C GLY A 107 6.71 -9.57 -9.54
N GLY A 108 6.27 -8.30 -9.55
CA GLY A 108 6.55 -7.33 -8.49
C GLY A 108 8.00 -6.81 -8.48
N ASP A 109 8.89 -7.33 -9.30
CA ASP A 109 10.32 -6.95 -9.40
C ASP A 109 10.99 -6.81 -8.00
N LEU A 110 10.54 -7.67 -7.10
CA LEU A 110 10.92 -7.63 -5.69
C LEU A 110 12.14 -8.54 -5.50
N GLY A 111 13.27 -7.94 -5.16
CA GLY A 111 14.39 -8.72 -4.65
C GLY A 111 13.99 -9.49 -3.37
N PRO A 112 14.76 -10.55 -2.97
CA PRO A 112 14.42 -11.38 -1.81
C PRO A 112 14.17 -10.57 -0.52
N ALA A 113 14.94 -9.49 -0.32
CA ALA A 113 14.77 -8.59 0.83
C ALA A 113 13.49 -7.75 0.76
N ASP A 114 13.12 -7.29 -0.44
CA ASP A 114 11.90 -6.52 -0.65
C ASP A 114 10.66 -7.41 -0.56
N GLY A 115 10.72 -8.65 -1.03
CA GLY A 115 9.67 -9.66 -0.86
C GLY A 115 9.38 -9.92 0.62
N LEU A 116 10.41 -10.13 1.44
CA LEU A 116 10.24 -10.34 2.88
C LEU A 116 9.66 -9.10 3.58
N ARG A 117 10.10 -7.90 3.19
CA ARG A 117 9.54 -6.65 3.71
C ARG A 117 8.10 -6.43 3.29
N ALA A 118 7.74 -6.79 2.05
CA ALA A 118 6.36 -6.72 1.54
C ALA A 118 5.42 -7.62 2.36
N ILE A 119 5.84 -8.87 2.62
CA ILE A 119 5.11 -9.81 3.48
C ILE A 119 4.90 -9.20 4.87
N LYS A 120 5.94 -8.68 5.52
CA LYS A 120 5.84 -8.06 6.84
C LYS A 120 4.89 -6.87 6.85
N THR A 121 4.92 -6.04 5.81
CA THR A 121 4.03 -4.88 5.66
C THR A 121 2.58 -5.35 5.50
N HIS A 122 2.35 -6.39 4.69
CA HIS A 122 1.02 -6.95 4.48
C HIS A 122 0.43 -7.52 5.77
N PHE A 123 1.18 -8.31 6.53
CA PHE A 123 0.75 -8.79 7.85
C PHE A 123 0.43 -7.64 8.82
N GLY A 124 1.24 -6.58 8.80
CA GLY A 124 0.99 -5.39 9.60
C GLY A 124 -0.32 -4.70 9.23
N ALA A 125 -0.60 -4.54 7.94
CA ALA A 125 -1.84 -3.97 7.45
C ALA A 125 -3.07 -4.80 7.86
N MET A 126 -3.01 -6.13 7.67
CA MET A 126 -4.10 -7.04 8.05
C MET A 126 -4.38 -6.99 9.57
N ARG A 127 -3.34 -6.89 10.37
CA ARG A 127 -3.47 -6.70 11.82
C ARG A 127 -4.24 -5.43 12.16
N TRP A 128 -3.87 -4.29 11.58
CA TRP A 128 -4.56 -3.02 11.79
C TRP A 128 -6.02 -3.06 11.34
N MET A 129 -6.32 -3.70 10.22
CA MET A 129 -7.69 -3.88 9.73
C MET A 129 -8.54 -4.72 10.69
N LEU A 130 -7.98 -5.80 11.25
CA LEU A 130 -8.67 -6.60 12.25
C LEU A 130 -8.90 -5.82 13.54
N GLU A 131 -7.91 -5.06 14.03
CA GLU A 131 -8.06 -4.21 15.22
C GLU A 131 -9.09 -3.10 14.98
N ALA A 132 -9.11 -2.49 13.79
CA ALA A 132 -10.11 -1.51 13.39
C ALA A 132 -11.53 -2.10 13.35
N ALA A 133 -11.65 -3.37 12.94
CA ALA A 133 -12.90 -4.13 13.01
C ALA A 133 -13.25 -4.62 14.43
N GLY A 134 -12.45 -4.27 15.46
CA GLY A 134 -12.69 -4.62 16.86
C GLY A 134 -12.29 -6.05 17.25
N PHE A 135 -11.50 -6.71 16.44
CA PHE A 135 -10.97 -8.04 16.78
C PHE A 135 -9.65 -7.94 17.52
N GLN A 136 -9.49 -8.73 18.60
CA GLN A 136 -8.20 -8.84 19.26
C GLN A 136 -7.20 -9.60 18.37
N THR A 137 -6.03 -9.00 18.14
CA THR A 137 -4.95 -9.57 17.35
C THR A 137 -3.76 -10.04 18.19
N SER A 138 -3.87 -9.92 19.51
CA SER A 138 -2.86 -10.37 20.47
C SER A 138 -3.01 -11.87 20.80
N GLY A 139 -1.87 -12.51 21.10
CA GLY A 139 -1.82 -13.94 21.43
C GLY A 139 -1.91 -14.89 20.23
N LEU A 140 -1.97 -16.20 20.52
CA LEU A 140 -1.95 -17.25 19.49
C LEU A 140 -3.17 -17.20 18.57
N HIS A 141 -4.36 -16.96 19.15
CA HIS A 141 -5.60 -16.87 18.38
C HIS A 141 -5.65 -15.61 17.50
N GLY A 142 -5.09 -14.49 17.97
CA GLY A 142 -4.97 -13.27 17.17
C GLY A 142 -4.05 -13.45 15.97
N SER A 143 -2.90 -14.10 16.18
CA SER A 143 -1.96 -14.41 15.10
C SER A 143 -2.57 -15.35 14.05
N MET A 144 -3.38 -16.31 14.44
CA MET A 144 -4.08 -17.20 13.51
C MET A 144 -5.15 -16.45 12.68
N ARG A 145 -5.85 -15.47 13.26
CA ARG A 145 -6.80 -14.61 12.53
C ARG A 145 -6.11 -13.76 11.48
N VAL A 146 -4.98 -13.14 11.84
CA VAL A 146 -4.17 -12.35 10.90
C VAL A 146 -3.68 -13.23 9.76
N ALA A 147 -3.17 -14.43 10.04
CA ALA A 147 -2.71 -15.38 9.03
C ALA A 147 -3.86 -15.83 8.11
N GLY A 148 -5.05 -16.09 8.67
CA GLY A 148 -6.24 -16.46 7.89
C GLY A 148 -6.67 -15.37 6.92
N LEU A 149 -6.68 -14.11 7.36
CA LEU A 149 -7.03 -12.97 6.49
C LEU A 149 -5.97 -12.71 5.41
N THR A 150 -4.72 -13.06 5.68
CA THR A 150 -3.62 -12.88 4.73
C THR A 150 -3.66 -13.92 3.59
N ALA A 151 -4.31 -15.08 3.82
CA ALA A 151 -4.39 -16.20 2.87
C ALA A 151 -5.54 -16.04 1.85
N VAL A 152 -6.40 -15.03 1.98
CA VAL A 152 -7.50 -14.70 1.08
C VAL A 152 -7.09 -13.61 0.09
#